data_240942b640c224cc22b35486175a22ed
#
_entry.id   240942b640c224cc22b35486175a22ed
#
_cell.length_a   1.000
_cell.length_b   1.000
_cell.length_c   1.000
_cell.angle_alpha   90.00
_cell.angle_beta   90.00
_cell.angle_gamma   90.00
#
_symmetry.space_group_name_H-M   'P 1'
#
loop_
_entity.id
_entity.type
_entity.pdbx_description
1 polymer ?
#
loop_
_entity_poly.entity_id
_entity_poly.type
_entity_poly.pdbx_seq_one_letter_code
_entity_poly.pdbx_strand_id
1 'polypeptide(L)'
;MTVGADRLDLRLVPAALTGWAVTAAGILWQIGGSVAAVAVAIVATATVGRWGSGRRESGVDVGALKAGVVAVAVVGAGFAVAIGLRVHELRHHPIVERYGTVATAVVTPTETPRSLGGGRMMFRASLQRIGDIEMSGRVIVFTRAAEFAELTAGRPASFRARIGRPTRRDLTAAALSATGEPTLGEAAPIDRFAHDIRSGFADAARGALPADQAAMLPALVLGDTSTLTAQTTAEFRVAGLTHLTAVSGANVTIVCGAVLMTAALFGPRVAVALAAFALLAFVIVVQPSASVLRAAVMGGITLLAVVSHRRRQAIPVLSASVIMLMIAAPELAVDVGFALSVSATAALVVIAPVWSRRLVGHGWPKPLADAVSVAVAAQLVTAPLVAGISGAFSVVSVVANLAVAAVVPPITVVGTAAAALCPLWPSGAQLLIRFTGPELWWLLRVAHWSAEVPGASVTVPSGLLGVAIVAAAGVAAVVSWRWRWVRLITGAAALCLLAWTVSRLSGGHDTIVR
;
A
#
# COMPACT_ATOMS: atom_id res chain seq x y z
N MET A 1 24.60 10.44 29.58
CA MET A 1 23.89 11.19 28.54
C MET A 1 22.45 10.69 28.52
N THR A 2 21.56 11.43 29.17
CA THR A 2 20.13 11.17 29.18
C THR A 2 19.61 11.48 27.77
N VAL A 3 19.31 10.44 26.99
CA VAL A 3 18.58 10.55 25.70
C VAL A 3 17.19 11.08 26.05
N GLY A 4 16.99 12.38 25.87
CA GLY A 4 15.68 12.99 26.02
C GLY A 4 14.69 12.26 25.15
N ALA A 5 13.61 11.78 25.74
CA ALA A 5 12.50 11.17 25.03
C ALA A 5 12.03 12.18 23.97
N ASP A 6 12.34 11.93 22.69
CA ASP A 6 11.88 12.78 21.59
C ASP A 6 10.35 12.84 21.67
N ARG A 7 9.83 14.00 22.09
CA ARG A 7 8.38 14.22 22.15
C ARG A 7 7.84 14.11 20.73
N LEU A 8 6.92 13.18 20.54
CA LEU A 8 6.23 13.00 19.28
C LEU A 8 5.52 14.31 18.89
N ASP A 9 5.85 14.88 17.75
CA ASP A 9 5.14 16.06 17.24
C ASP A 9 3.83 15.61 16.57
N LEU A 10 2.71 15.86 17.24
CA LEU A 10 1.37 15.48 16.81
C LEU A 10 0.58 16.66 16.21
N ARG A 11 1.20 17.82 15.98
CA ARG A 11 0.50 19.05 15.58
C ARG A 11 -0.29 18.91 14.28
N LEU A 12 0.24 18.18 13.31
CA LEU A 12 -0.41 17.97 12.01
C LEU A 12 -1.41 16.80 11.99
N VAL A 13 -1.37 15.92 12.98
CA VAL A 13 -2.23 14.72 13.03
C VAL A 13 -3.73 15.07 13.02
N PRO A 14 -4.23 16.02 13.83
CA PRO A 14 -5.64 16.39 13.80
C PRO A 14 -6.08 16.91 12.43
N ALA A 15 -5.26 17.76 11.79
CA ALA A 15 -5.54 18.31 10.46
C ALA A 15 -5.58 17.20 9.38
N ALA A 16 -4.62 16.26 9.42
CA ALA A 16 -4.56 15.13 8.48
C ALA A 16 -5.78 14.20 8.63
N LEU A 17 -6.14 13.84 9.86
CA LEU A 17 -7.30 13.00 10.13
C LEU A 17 -8.62 13.70 9.75
N THR A 18 -8.73 14.99 10.04
CA THR A 18 -9.92 15.78 9.67
C THR A 18 -10.05 15.89 8.14
N GLY A 19 -8.96 16.25 7.44
CA GLY A 19 -8.95 16.31 5.98
C GLY A 19 -9.33 14.98 5.35
N TRP A 20 -8.78 13.87 5.87
CA TRP A 20 -9.12 12.52 5.39
C TRP A 20 -10.57 12.16 5.67
N ALA A 21 -11.05 12.32 6.91
CA ALA A 21 -12.42 11.99 7.30
C ALA A 21 -13.46 12.79 6.53
N VAL A 22 -13.25 14.10 6.36
CA VAL A 22 -14.14 14.98 5.61
C VAL A 22 -14.18 14.60 4.12
N THR A 23 -13.02 14.32 3.52
CA THR A 23 -12.93 13.89 2.13
C THR A 23 -13.63 12.54 1.93
N ALA A 24 -13.37 11.56 2.78
CA ALA A 24 -14.02 10.25 2.72
C ALA A 24 -15.54 10.36 2.90
N ALA A 25 -16.00 11.13 3.89
CA ALA A 25 -17.42 11.36 4.13
C ALA A 25 -18.11 12.05 2.95
N GLY A 26 -17.47 13.06 2.36
CA GLY A 26 -17.98 13.75 1.18
C GLY A 26 -18.15 12.83 -0.03
N ILE A 27 -17.24 11.88 -0.23
CA ILE A 27 -17.32 10.89 -1.32
C ILE A 27 -18.40 9.82 -1.02
N LEU A 28 -18.39 9.22 0.17
CA LEU A 28 -19.26 8.08 0.50
C LEU A 28 -20.71 8.46 0.64
N TRP A 29 -21.00 9.55 1.31
CA TRP A 29 -22.39 9.95 1.58
C TRP A 29 -22.92 10.96 0.60
N GLN A 30 -22.05 11.59 -0.22
CA GLN A 30 -22.44 12.61 -1.20
C GLN A 30 -23.31 13.75 -0.61
N ILE A 31 -23.38 13.80 0.73
CA ILE A 31 -23.98 14.90 1.46
C ILE A 31 -22.95 16.01 1.42
N GLY A 32 -23.36 17.20 0.99
CA GLY A 32 -22.45 18.32 0.81
C GLY A 32 -21.45 18.38 1.97
N GLY A 33 -20.16 18.42 1.63
CA GLY A 33 -19.05 18.30 2.59
C GLY A 33 -19.12 19.27 3.76
N SER A 34 -19.98 20.28 3.69
CA SER A 34 -20.32 21.21 4.76
C SER A 34 -20.84 20.54 6.04
N VAL A 35 -21.71 19.54 5.94
CA VAL A 35 -22.28 18.88 7.11
C VAL A 35 -21.23 18.03 7.83
N ALA A 36 -20.41 17.30 7.08
CA ALA A 36 -19.32 16.51 7.66
C ALA A 36 -18.24 17.41 8.28
N ALA A 37 -17.89 18.53 7.66
CA ALA A 37 -16.93 19.49 8.21
C ALA A 37 -17.45 20.13 9.49
N VAL A 38 -18.70 20.53 9.53
CA VAL A 38 -19.33 21.09 10.73
C VAL A 38 -19.36 20.05 11.84
N ALA A 39 -19.76 18.81 11.55
CA ALA A 39 -19.79 17.73 12.54
C ALA A 39 -18.38 17.43 13.11
N VAL A 40 -17.37 17.35 12.26
CA VAL A 40 -15.97 17.10 12.69
C VAL A 40 -15.42 18.30 13.46
N ALA A 41 -15.73 19.54 13.04
CA ALA A 41 -15.34 20.74 13.77
C ALA A 41 -16.00 20.81 15.15
N ILE A 42 -17.28 20.45 15.26
CA ILE A 42 -18.01 20.37 16.55
C ILE A 42 -17.40 19.29 17.45
N VAL A 43 -17.10 18.09 16.92
CA VAL A 43 -16.46 17.01 17.69
C VAL A 43 -15.06 17.41 18.14
N ALA A 44 -14.26 18.02 17.26
CA ALA A 44 -12.92 18.50 17.61
C ALA A 44 -12.98 19.60 18.68
N THR A 45 -13.90 20.56 18.57
CA THR A 45 -14.08 21.61 19.58
C THR A 45 -14.57 21.05 20.91
N ALA A 46 -15.49 20.11 20.91
CA ALA A 46 -16.02 19.47 22.11
C ALA A 46 -14.96 18.63 22.84
N THR A 47 -14.17 17.83 22.11
CA THR A 47 -13.11 16.99 22.71
C THR A 47 -11.98 17.84 23.29
N VAL A 48 -11.58 18.88 22.59
CA VAL A 48 -10.55 19.81 23.06
C VAL A 48 -11.05 20.64 24.26
N GLY A 49 -12.30 21.07 24.25
CA GLY A 49 -12.92 21.79 25.37
C GLY A 49 -12.99 20.94 26.64
N ARG A 50 -13.35 19.66 26.56
CA ARG A 50 -13.38 18.73 27.70
C ARG A 50 -11.97 18.41 28.22
N TRP A 51 -10.98 18.27 27.34
CA TRP A 51 -9.59 18.01 27.75
C TRP A 51 -8.94 19.25 28.41
N GLY A 52 -9.28 20.44 27.97
CA GLY A 52 -8.81 21.70 28.57
C GLY A 52 -9.39 22.00 29.95
N SER A 53 -10.64 21.60 30.22
CA SER A 53 -11.29 21.84 31.51
C SER A 53 -10.81 20.88 32.62
N GLY A 54 -10.30 19.68 32.27
CA GLY A 54 -9.76 18.72 33.24
C GLY A 54 -8.29 18.97 33.68
N ARG A 55 -7.60 19.93 33.09
CA ARG A 55 -6.16 20.19 33.33
C ARG A 55 -5.84 21.61 33.74
N ARG A 56 -6.65 22.19 34.59
CA ARG A 56 -6.39 23.55 35.13
C ARG A 56 -5.15 23.67 36.03
N GLU A 57 -4.49 22.56 36.37
CA GLU A 57 -3.29 22.56 37.22
C GLU A 57 -1.95 22.47 36.49
N SER A 58 -1.92 22.25 35.18
CA SER A 58 -0.66 22.26 34.42
C SER A 58 -0.75 23.33 33.35
N GLY A 59 0.16 24.33 33.42
CA GLY A 59 0.29 25.55 32.59
C GLY A 59 0.22 25.38 31.07
N VAL A 60 -0.87 24.77 30.57
CA VAL A 60 -1.18 24.65 29.16
C VAL A 60 -1.76 25.97 28.68
N ASP A 61 -1.11 26.58 27.71
CA ASP A 61 -1.56 27.82 27.09
C ASP A 61 -2.90 27.58 26.36
N VAL A 62 -3.98 28.01 26.99
CA VAL A 62 -5.36 27.92 26.47
C VAL A 62 -5.47 28.66 25.12
N GLY A 63 -4.63 29.66 24.86
CA GLY A 63 -4.57 30.37 23.56
C GLY A 63 -4.07 29.48 22.44
N ALA A 64 -3.00 28.73 22.68
CA ALA A 64 -2.47 27.77 21.69
C ALA A 64 -3.45 26.65 21.37
N LEU A 65 -4.22 26.19 22.37
CA LEU A 65 -5.23 25.17 22.19
C LEU A 65 -6.39 25.66 21.32
N LYS A 66 -6.91 26.87 21.57
CA LYS A 66 -7.95 27.50 20.77
C LYS A 66 -7.49 27.73 19.32
N ALA A 67 -6.27 28.21 19.13
CA ALA A 67 -5.69 28.40 17.78
C ALA A 67 -5.59 27.06 17.01
N GLY A 68 -5.21 25.96 17.69
CA GLY A 68 -5.18 24.63 17.09
C GLY A 68 -6.55 24.15 16.63
N VAL A 69 -7.59 24.37 17.43
CA VAL A 69 -8.98 24.01 17.07
C VAL A 69 -9.48 24.79 15.87
N VAL A 70 -9.24 26.11 15.84
CA VAL A 70 -9.61 26.95 14.71
C VAL A 70 -8.88 26.51 13.45
N ALA A 71 -7.59 26.21 13.52
CA ALA A 71 -6.82 25.72 12.38
C ALA A 71 -7.40 24.41 11.83
N VAL A 72 -7.75 23.44 12.69
CA VAL A 72 -8.38 22.18 12.28
C VAL A 72 -9.76 22.40 11.64
N ALA A 73 -10.55 23.31 12.19
CA ALA A 73 -11.85 23.66 11.63
C ALA A 73 -11.73 24.32 10.24
N VAL A 74 -10.78 25.21 10.05
CA VAL A 74 -10.48 25.85 8.75
C VAL A 74 -10.04 24.83 7.72
N VAL A 75 -9.13 23.90 8.11
CA VAL A 75 -8.69 22.80 7.25
C VAL A 75 -9.89 21.93 6.86
N GLY A 76 -10.72 21.54 7.83
CA GLY A 76 -11.93 20.74 7.58
C GLY A 76 -12.90 21.43 6.62
N ALA A 77 -13.14 22.72 6.79
CA ALA A 77 -13.99 23.51 5.89
C ALA A 77 -13.41 23.59 4.47
N GLY A 78 -12.10 23.81 4.35
CA GLY A 78 -11.41 23.82 3.05
C GLY A 78 -11.56 22.50 2.29
N PHE A 79 -11.34 21.36 2.97
CA PHE A 79 -11.55 20.02 2.38
C PHE A 79 -13.02 19.76 2.04
N ALA A 80 -13.97 20.24 2.87
CA ALA A 80 -15.39 20.10 2.60
C ALA A 80 -15.83 20.84 1.33
N VAL A 81 -15.35 22.05 1.15
CA VAL A 81 -15.60 22.83 -0.08
C VAL A 81 -14.96 22.14 -1.29
N ALA A 82 -13.69 21.74 -1.18
CA ALA A 82 -12.97 21.10 -2.28
C ALA A 82 -13.64 19.80 -2.73
N ILE A 83 -14.03 18.93 -1.80
CA ILE A 83 -14.71 17.67 -2.17
C ILE A 83 -16.15 17.92 -2.64
N GLY A 84 -16.83 18.92 -2.07
CA GLY A 84 -18.16 19.31 -2.50
C GLY A 84 -18.19 19.76 -3.96
N LEU A 85 -17.22 20.57 -4.39
CA LEU A 85 -17.04 20.99 -5.78
C LEU A 85 -16.79 19.80 -6.71
N ARG A 86 -15.87 18.88 -6.33
CA ARG A 86 -15.58 17.69 -7.13
C ARG A 86 -16.78 16.76 -7.28
N VAL A 87 -17.54 16.55 -6.21
CA VAL A 87 -18.76 15.74 -6.25
C VAL A 87 -19.84 16.44 -7.09
N HIS A 88 -19.92 17.76 -7.03
CA HIS A 88 -20.83 18.54 -7.87
C HIS A 88 -20.49 18.41 -9.36
N GLU A 89 -19.22 18.57 -9.74
CA GLU A 89 -18.73 18.35 -11.10
C GLU A 89 -19.03 16.94 -11.60
N LEU A 90 -18.83 15.92 -10.75
CA LEU A 90 -19.11 14.54 -11.11
C LEU A 90 -20.60 14.28 -11.37
N ARG A 91 -21.49 14.89 -10.58
CA ARG A 91 -22.95 14.76 -10.75
C ARG A 91 -23.46 15.42 -12.02
N HIS A 92 -22.83 16.50 -12.46
CA HIS A 92 -23.17 17.23 -13.68
C HIS A 92 -22.26 16.87 -14.85
N HIS A 93 -21.48 15.77 -14.72
CA HIS A 93 -20.61 15.32 -15.79
C HIS A 93 -21.43 14.88 -17.01
N PRO A 94 -21.08 15.28 -18.26
CA PRO A 94 -21.86 14.96 -19.47
C PRO A 94 -22.10 13.46 -19.70
N ILE A 95 -21.25 12.60 -19.14
CA ILE A 95 -21.39 11.13 -19.24
C ILE A 95 -22.66 10.62 -18.53
N VAL A 96 -23.19 11.35 -17.55
CA VAL A 96 -24.38 10.95 -16.78
C VAL A 96 -25.61 10.83 -17.68
N GLU A 97 -25.74 11.71 -18.67
CA GLU A 97 -26.85 11.69 -19.64
C GLU A 97 -26.77 10.49 -20.61
N ARG A 98 -25.60 9.85 -20.69
CA ARG A 98 -25.33 8.72 -21.59
C ARG A 98 -25.38 7.36 -20.91
N TYR A 99 -25.75 7.28 -19.63
CA TYR A 99 -25.91 6.00 -18.97
C TYR A 99 -26.96 5.12 -19.67
N GLY A 100 -26.62 3.84 -19.83
CA GLY A 100 -27.47 2.86 -20.55
C GLY A 100 -27.21 2.78 -22.04
N THR A 101 -26.53 3.77 -22.65
CA THR A 101 -26.23 3.79 -24.09
C THR A 101 -24.94 3.02 -24.42
N VAL A 102 -24.77 2.74 -25.71
CA VAL A 102 -23.55 2.16 -26.25
C VAL A 102 -22.89 3.17 -27.17
N ALA A 103 -21.62 3.47 -26.92
CA ALA A 103 -20.84 4.41 -27.72
C ALA A 103 -19.38 3.96 -27.82
N THR A 104 -18.64 4.54 -28.75
CA THR A 104 -17.19 4.38 -28.83
C THR A 104 -16.53 5.23 -27.75
N ALA A 105 -15.74 4.61 -26.88
CA ALA A 105 -14.99 5.30 -25.83
C ALA A 105 -13.50 5.26 -26.17
N VAL A 106 -12.82 6.39 -25.99
CA VAL A 106 -11.36 6.49 -26.02
C VAL A 106 -10.89 6.73 -24.60
N VAL A 107 -10.07 5.80 -24.11
CA VAL A 107 -9.56 5.84 -22.72
C VAL A 107 -8.07 5.55 -22.68
N THR A 108 -7.39 6.09 -21.68
CA THR A 108 -5.99 5.74 -21.38
C THR A 108 -5.96 5.01 -20.04
N PRO A 109 -5.57 3.72 -20.00
CA PRO A 109 -5.42 2.97 -18.75
C PRO A 109 -4.41 3.66 -17.82
N THR A 110 -4.78 3.82 -16.56
CA THR A 110 -3.91 4.40 -15.54
C THR A 110 -3.17 3.34 -14.72
N GLU A 111 -3.58 2.09 -14.83
CA GLU A 111 -2.96 0.93 -14.17
C GLU A 111 -2.95 -0.27 -15.11
N THR A 112 -2.06 -1.23 -14.86
CA THR A 112 -2.03 -2.50 -15.58
C THR A 112 -3.36 -3.23 -15.38
N PRO A 113 -3.99 -3.75 -16.46
CA PRO A 113 -5.23 -4.50 -16.38
C PRO A 113 -5.11 -5.72 -15.46
N ARG A 114 -6.14 -5.96 -14.64
CA ARG A 114 -6.17 -7.05 -13.66
C ARG A 114 -7.19 -8.10 -14.03
N SER A 115 -6.80 -9.38 -13.95
CA SER A 115 -7.73 -10.49 -14.14
C SER A 115 -8.72 -10.58 -12.98
N LEU A 116 -10.00 -10.73 -13.29
CA LEU A 116 -11.08 -10.99 -12.33
C LEU A 116 -11.44 -12.48 -12.24
N GLY A 117 -10.75 -13.33 -12.99
CA GLY A 117 -11.12 -14.74 -13.20
C GLY A 117 -12.21 -14.93 -14.26
N GLY A 118 -12.38 -16.18 -14.72
CA GLY A 118 -13.38 -16.50 -15.75
C GLY A 118 -13.17 -15.77 -17.08
N GLY A 119 -11.94 -15.49 -17.46
CA GLY A 119 -11.62 -14.79 -18.71
C GLY A 119 -12.00 -13.31 -18.72
N ARG A 120 -12.35 -12.71 -17.57
CA ARG A 120 -12.68 -11.29 -17.44
C ARG A 120 -11.51 -10.50 -16.90
N MET A 121 -11.41 -9.25 -17.34
CA MET A 121 -10.38 -8.29 -16.96
C MET A 121 -11.02 -6.95 -16.57
N MET A 122 -10.36 -6.22 -15.69
CA MET A 122 -10.76 -4.88 -15.27
C MET A 122 -9.53 -3.98 -15.18
N PHE A 123 -9.72 -2.70 -15.54
CA PHE A 123 -8.71 -1.67 -15.31
C PHE A 123 -9.36 -0.31 -15.08
N ARG A 124 -8.66 0.56 -14.39
CA ARG A 124 -9.02 1.98 -14.28
C ARG A 124 -8.38 2.76 -15.41
N ALA A 125 -9.10 3.73 -15.93
CA ALA A 125 -8.62 4.55 -17.03
C ALA A 125 -9.07 6.00 -16.89
N SER A 126 -8.34 6.89 -17.54
CA SER A 126 -8.74 8.26 -17.81
C SER A 126 -9.52 8.28 -19.12
N LEU A 127 -10.74 8.80 -19.06
CA LEU A 127 -11.57 9.00 -20.24
C LEU A 127 -11.07 10.21 -21.03
N GLN A 128 -11.02 10.11 -22.35
CA GLN A 128 -10.64 11.19 -23.25
C GLN A 128 -11.81 11.62 -24.14
N ARG A 129 -12.60 10.66 -24.64
CA ARG A 129 -13.72 10.92 -25.55
C ARG A 129 -14.79 9.85 -25.48
N ILE A 130 -16.04 10.23 -25.69
CA ILE A 130 -17.16 9.30 -25.93
C ILE A 130 -17.91 9.76 -27.19
N GLY A 131 -17.90 8.90 -28.24
CA GLY A 131 -18.35 9.30 -29.57
C GLY A 131 -17.51 10.47 -30.08
N ASP A 132 -18.19 11.57 -30.42
CA ASP A 132 -17.53 12.79 -30.93
C ASP A 132 -17.28 13.85 -29.86
N ILE A 133 -17.66 13.59 -28.60
CA ILE A 133 -17.53 14.56 -27.50
C ILE A 133 -16.30 14.27 -26.68
N GLU A 134 -15.39 15.22 -26.61
CA GLU A 134 -14.26 15.21 -25.69
C GLU A 134 -14.74 15.42 -24.27
N MET A 135 -14.34 14.53 -23.35
CA MET A 135 -14.66 14.64 -21.94
C MET A 135 -13.60 13.94 -21.11
N SER A 136 -13.22 14.55 -20.00
CA SER A 136 -12.24 14.01 -19.09
C SER A 136 -12.91 13.49 -17.83
N GLY A 137 -12.54 12.30 -17.39
CA GLY A 137 -13.08 11.70 -16.17
C GLY A 137 -12.43 10.36 -15.87
N ARG A 138 -12.59 9.88 -14.67
CA ARG A 138 -12.10 8.56 -14.29
C ARG A 138 -13.17 7.52 -14.57
N VAL A 139 -12.78 6.44 -15.23
CA VAL A 139 -13.69 5.35 -15.58
C VAL A 139 -13.10 4.01 -15.16
N ILE A 140 -13.97 3.04 -14.89
CA ILE A 140 -13.59 1.64 -14.72
C ILE A 140 -14.05 0.89 -15.95
N VAL A 141 -13.16 0.11 -16.56
CA VAL A 141 -13.45 -0.66 -17.76
C VAL A 141 -13.46 -2.15 -17.40
N PHE A 142 -14.54 -2.82 -17.78
CA PHE A 142 -14.69 -4.29 -17.71
C PHE A 142 -14.65 -4.86 -19.12
N THR A 143 -13.84 -5.89 -19.32
CA THR A 143 -13.63 -6.48 -20.64
C THR A 143 -13.28 -7.96 -20.57
N ARG A 144 -13.15 -8.63 -21.73
CA ARG A 144 -12.60 -9.97 -21.83
C ARG A 144 -11.08 -9.92 -21.96
N ALA A 145 -10.39 -10.79 -21.22
CA ALA A 145 -8.94 -10.83 -21.20
C ALA A 145 -8.33 -11.11 -22.59
N ALA A 146 -8.96 -11.98 -23.38
CA ALA A 146 -8.47 -12.35 -24.71
C ALA A 146 -8.48 -11.18 -25.70
N GLU A 147 -9.49 -10.29 -25.62
CA GLU A 147 -9.64 -9.15 -26.53
C GLU A 147 -8.69 -7.99 -26.20
N PHE A 148 -8.25 -7.88 -24.94
CA PHE A 148 -7.43 -6.77 -24.43
C PHE A 148 -6.06 -7.21 -23.91
N ALA A 149 -5.53 -8.34 -24.40
CA ALA A 149 -4.27 -8.91 -23.93
C ALA A 149 -3.05 -7.98 -24.17
N GLU A 150 -3.07 -7.19 -25.24
CA GLU A 150 -2.00 -6.26 -25.60
C GLU A 150 -2.13 -4.87 -24.96
N LEU A 151 -3.18 -4.65 -24.15
CA LEU A 151 -3.41 -3.36 -23.52
C LEU A 151 -2.49 -3.18 -22.32
N THR A 152 -1.71 -2.09 -22.36
CA THR A 152 -0.80 -1.70 -21.29
C THR A 152 -1.21 -0.35 -20.70
N ALA A 153 -0.77 -0.08 -19.46
CA ALA A 153 -0.97 1.22 -18.87
C ALA A 153 -0.30 2.32 -19.70
N GLY A 154 -0.95 3.48 -19.79
CA GLY A 154 -0.49 4.63 -20.58
C GLY A 154 -0.76 4.53 -22.09
N ARG A 155 -1.20 3.38 -22.62
CA ARG A 155 -1.51 3.20 -24.04
C ARG A 155 -2.99 3.52 -24.31
N PRO A 156 -3.33 4.57 -25.06
CA PRO A 156 -4.71 4.88 -25.40
C PRO A 156 -5.39 3.74 -26.15
N ALA A 157 -6.65 3.47 -25.81
CA ALA A 157 -7.45 2.44 -26.46
C ALA A 157 -8.83 2.99 -26.83
N SER A 158 -9.27 2.70 -28.06
CA SER A 158 -10.60 3.02 -28.57
C SER A 158 -11.40 1.73 -28.76
N PHE A 159 -12.58 1.65 -28.18
CA PHE A 159 -13.46 0.47 -28.26
C PHE A 159 -14.92 0.86 -28.06
N ARG A 160 -15.83 0.00 -28.50
CA ARG A 160 -17.25 0.15 -28.19
C ARG A 160 -17.52 -0.31 -26.75
N ALA A 161 -18.25 0.49 -26.00
CA ALA A 161 -18.60 0.18 -24.64
C ALA A 161 -20.04 0.56 -24.31
N ARG A 162 -20.68 -0.25 -23.46
CA ARG A 162 -21.90 0.15 -22.78
C ARG A 162 -21.53 0.99 -21.57
N ILE A 163 -22.12 2.18 -21.47
CA ILE A 163 -21.86 3.14 -20.41
C ILE A 163 -22.82 2.82 -19.25
N GLY A 164 -22.27 2.43 -18.10
CA GLY A 164 -23.04 2.12 -16.91
C GLY A 164 -22.74 3.07 -15.76
N ARG A 165 -23.62 3.08 -14.76
CA ARG A 165 -23.38 3.80 -13.50
C ARG A 165 -22.28 3.07 -12.71
N PRO A 166 -21.36 3.80 -12.07
CA PRO A 166 -20.36 3.18 -11.20
C PRO A 166 -21.03 2.53 -9.98
N THR A 167 -20.59 1.33 -9.64
CA THR A 167 -21.11 0.60 -8.47
C THR A 167 -20.47 1.05 -7.16
N ARG A 168 -19.26 1.61 -7.24
CA ARG A 168 -18.53 2.15 -6.08
C ARG A 168 -18.67 3.67 -6.02
N ARG A 169 -18.70 4.21 -4.82
CA ARG A 169 -18.67 5.65 -4.56
C ARG A 169 -17.21 6.07 -4.34
N ASP A 170 -16.48 6.34 -5.44
CA ASP A 170 -15.04 6.61 -5.42
C ASP A 170 -14.61 7.69 -6.43
N LEU A 171 -15.47 8.63 -6.77
CA LEU A 171 -15.25 9.67 -7.79
C LEU A 171 -15.04 9.10 -9.23
N THR A 172 -15.46 7.88 -9.49
CA THR A 172 -15.52 7.32 -10.84
C THR A 172 -16.75 7.86 -11.56
N ALA A 173 -16.56 8.38 -12.78
CA ALA A 173 -17.64 8.95 -13.56
C ALA A 173 -18.55 7.90 -14.20
N ALA A 174 -17.98 6.79 -14.68
CA ALA A 174 -18.74 5.69 -15.28
C ALA A 174 -18.03 4.34 -15.18
N ALA A 175 -18.84 3.28 -15.29
CA ALA A 175 -18.37 1.93 -15.55
C ALA A 175 -18.61 1.59 -17.02
N LEU A 176 -17.56 1.24 -17.75
CA LEU A 176 -17.60 0.90 -19.16
C LEU A 176 -17.51 -0.61 -19.32
N SER A 177 -18.51 -1.22 -19.95
CA SER A 177 -18.45 -2.62 -20.35
C SER A 177 -18.05 -2.68 -21.82
N ALA A 178 -16.77 -2.99 -22.09
CA ALA A 178 -16.21 -3.02 -23.41
C ALA A 178 -16.70 -4.26 -24.20
N THR A 179 -16.86 -4.09 -25.50
CA THR A 179 -17.25 -5.14 -26.45
C THR A 179 -16.37 -5.07 -27.69
N GLY A 180 -15.85 -6.23 -28.12
CA GLY A 180 -14.96 -6.35 -29.28
C GLY A 180 -13.53 -5.91 -28.97
N GLU A 181 -12.66 -6.11 -29.94
CA GLU A 181 -11.24 -5.78 -29.84
C GLU A 181 -11.02 -4.26 -29.83
N PRO A 182 -10.08 -3.76 -29.00
CA PRO A 182 -9.75 -2.35 -28.97
C PRO A 182 -8.82 -1.97 -30.13
N THR A 183 -9.02 -0.77 -30.69
CA THR A 183 -8.00 -0.14 -31.50
C THR A 183 -7.02 0.58 -30.57
N LEU A 184 -5.77 0.14 -30.58
CA LEU A 184 -4.73 0.66 -29.72
C LEU A 184 -4.03 1.85 -30.38
N GLY A 185 -3.91 2.96 -29.62
CA GLY A 185 -3.15 4.12 -30.03
C GLY A 185 -1.66 4.01 -29.63
N GLU A 186 -0.91 5.10 -29.87
CA GLU A 186 0.47 5.20 -29.44
C GLU A 186 0.57 5.67 -27.99
N ALA A 187 1.35 4.94 -27.18
CA ALA A 187 1.66 5.36 -25.81
C ALA A 187 2.63 6.56 -25.82
N ALA A 188 2.56 7.38 -24.78
CA ALA A 188 3.54 8.44 -24.59
C ALA A 188 4.98 7.84 -24.46
N PRO A 189 6.03 8.58 -24.86
CA PRO A 189 7.41 8.05 -24.81
C PRO A 189 7.82 7.54 -23.43
N ILE A 190 7.36 8.21 -22.37
CA ILE A 190 7.66 7.82 -20.98
C ILE A 190 6.96 6.51 -20.60
N ASP A 191 5.74 6.27 -21.06
CA ASP A 191 4.99 5.04 -20.79
C ASP A 191 5.56 3.87 -21.59
N ARG A 192 6.01 4.11 -22.84
CA ARG A 192 6.74 3.13 -23.64
C ARG A 192 8.04 2.71 -22.95
N PHE A 193 8.84 3.68 -22.52
CA PHE A 193 10.09 3.40 -21.79
C PHE A 193 9.84 2.61 -20.50
N ALA A 194 8.83 2.97 -19.71
CA ALA A 194 8.46 2.22 -18.51
C ALA A 194 8.00 0.79 -18.83
N HIS A 195 7.23 0.62 -19.92
CA HIS A 195 6.79 -0.69 -20.38
C HIS A 195 7.98 -1.55 -20.84
N ASP A 196 8.91 -0.98 -21.63
CA ASP A 196 10.10 -1.69 -22.13
C ASP A 196 11.00 -2.16 -20.98
N ILE A 197 11.17 -1.35 -19.93
CA ILE A 197 11.88 -1.78 -18.72
C ILE A 197 11.16 -2.96 -18.05
N ARG A 198 9.84 -2.89 -17.87
CA ARG A 198 9.05 -3.94 -17.20
C ARG A 198 9.08 -5.24 -17.98
N SER A 199 8.85 -5.19 -19.29
CA SER A 199 8.86 -6.38 -20.16
C SER A 199 10.26 -6.97 -20.27
N GLY A 200 11.27 -6.13 -20.50
CA GLY A 200 12.67 -6.57 -20.56
C GLY A 200 13.15 -7.21 -19.26
N PHE A 201 12.73 -6.67 -18.10
CA PHE A 201 13.05 -7.25 -16.80
C PHE A 201 12.34 -8.61 -16.58
N ALA A 202 11.07 -8.73 -16.98
CA ALA A 202 10.33 -9.98 -16.89
C ALA A 202 10.93 -11.05 -17.82
N ASP A 203 11.38 -10.66 -19.03
CA ASP A 203 12.06 -11.55 -19.97
C ASP A 203 13.42 -12.00 -19.44
N ALA A 204 14.21 -11.08 -18.90
CA ALA A 204 15.48 -11.39 -18.27
C ALA A 204 15.32 -12.34 -17.07
N ALA A 205 14.27 -12.15 -16.27
CA ALA A 205 13.95 -13.05 -15.15
C ALA A 205 13.60 -14.46 -15.65
N ARG A 206 12.80 -14.57 -16.71
CA ARG A 206 12.45 -15.87 -17.33
C ARG A 206 13.66 -16.61 -17.90
N GLY A 207 14.63 -15.87 -18.40
CA GLY A 207 15.90 -16.45 -18.91
C GLY A 207 16.90 -16.83 -17.82
N ALA A 208 16.75 -16.32 -16.59
CA ALA A 208 17.75 -16.47 -15.53
C ALA A 208 17.32 -17.35 -14.36
N LEU A 209 16.01 -17.51 -14.11
CA LEU A 209 15.43 -18.16 -12.94
C LEU A 209 14.42 -19.25 -13.31
N PRO A 210 14.13 -20.22 -12.40
CA PRO A 210 13.00 -21.11 -12.52
C PRO A 210 11.67 -20.38 -12.63
N ALA A 211 10.66 -21.01 -13.24
CA ALA A 211 9.40 -20.37 -13.64
C ALA A 211 8.65 -19.64 -12.50
N ASP A 212 8.58 -20.25 -11.32
CA ASP A 212 7.94 -19.70 -10.14
C ASP A 212 8.67 -18.46 -9.58
N GLN A 213 10.01 -18.52 -9.54
CA GLN A 213 10.86 -17.40 -9.12
C GLN A 213 10.85 -16.29 -10.16
N ALA A 214 10.89 -16.63 -11.46
CA ALA A 214 10.83 -15.70 -12.57
C ALA A 214 9.50 -14.91 -12.61
N ALA A 215 8.40 -15.53 -12.20
CA ALA A 215 7.11 -14.87 -12.06
C ALA A 215 7.05 -13.98 -10.80
N MET A 216 7.71 -14.41 -9.69
CA MET A 216 7.68 -13.69 -8.42
C MET A 216 8.56 -12.44 -8.42
N LEU A 217 9.71 -12.45 -9.08
CA LEU A 217 10.66 -11.33 -9.05
C LEU A 217 10.07 -10.02 -9.59
N PRO A 218 9.41 -9.99 -10.79
CA PRO A 218 8.74 -8.78 -11.27
C PRO A 218 7.60 -8.31 -10.34
N ALA A 219 6.90 -9.22 -9.70
CA ALA A 219 5.85 -8.87 -8.75
C ALA A 219 6.39 -8.14 -7.52
N LEU A 220 7.50 -8.62 -6.95
CA LEU A 220 8.14 -8.01 -5.77
C LEU A 220 8.80 -6.67 -6.08
N VAL A 221 9.46 -6.55 -7.23
CA VAL A 221 10.29 -5.38 -7.57
C VAL A 221 9.46 -4.28 -8.25
N LEU A 222 8.64 -4.65 -9.23
CA LEU A 222 7.88 -3.72 -10.07
C LEU A 222 6.35 -3.79 -9.89
N GLY A 223 5.86 -4.69 -9.03
CA GLY A 223 4.42 -4.88 -8.81
C GLY A 223 3.69 -5.56 -9.97
N ASP A 224 4.42 -6.19 -10.87
CA ASP A 224 3.83 -6.91 -11.99
C ASP A 224 3.42 -8.32 -11.59
N THR A 225 2.15 -8.49 -11.30
CA THR A 225 1.57 -9.76 -10.87
C THR A 225 0.94 -10.56 -12.02
N SER A 226 1.12 -10.13 -13.27
CA SER A 226 0.46 -10.72 -14.45
C SER A 226 0.82 -12.17 -14.67
N THR A 227 2.01 -12.58 -14.28
CA THR A 227 2.56 -13.94 -14.48
C THR A 227 2.41 -14.84 -13.24
N LEU A 228 1.92 -14.31 -12.11
CA LEU A 228 1.71 -15.11 -10.90
C LEU A 228 0.59 -16.13 -11.08
N THR A 229 0.84 -17.37 -10.65
CA THR A 229 -0.18 -18.40 -10.67
C THR A 229 -1.26 -18.16 -9.61
N ALA A 230 -2.46 -18.70 -9.85
CA ALA A 230 -3.54 -18.64 -8.86
C ALA A 230 -3.15 -19.35 -7.55
N GLN A 231 -2.37 -20.45 -7.64
CA GLN A 231 -1.86 -21.18 -6.49
C GLN A 231 -0.92 -20.32 -5.66
N THR A 232 0.12 -19.74 -6.26
CA THR A 232 1.06 -18.84 -5.56
C THR A 232 0.33 -17.66 -4.90
N THR A 233 -0.64 -17.07 -5.61
CA THR A 233 -1.47 -16.00 -5.05
C THR A 233 -2.28 -16.45 -3.83
N ALA A 234 -2.83 -17.67 -3.86
CA ALA A 234 -3.57 -18.25 -2.74
C ALA A 234 -2.65 -18.54 -1.54
N GLU A 235 -1.48 -19.14 -1.77
CA GLU A 235 -0.48 -19.41 -0.73
C GLU A 235 -0.02 -18.11 -0.04
N PHE A 236 0.28 -17.07 -0.81
CA PHE A 236 0.64 -15.76 -0.27
C PHE A 236 -0.50 -15.11 0.54
N ARG A 237 -1.75 -15.35 0.14
CA ARG A 237 -2.91 -14.86 0.90
C ARG A 237 -3.04 -15.57 2.24
N VAL A 238 -2.92 -16.89 2.26
CA VAL A 238 -2.97 -17.69 3.50
C VAL A 238 -1.81 -17.34 4.42
N ALA A 239 -0.60 -17.19 3.89
CA ALA A 239 0.59 -16.80 4.63
C ALA A 239 0.54 -15.34 5.14
N GLY A 240 -0.41 -14.50 4.67
CA GLY A 240 -0.45 -13.07 4.99
C GLY A 240 0.65 -12.24 4.34
N LEU A 241 1.23 -12.75 3.23
CA LEU A 241 2.34 -12.14 2.49
C LEU A 241 1.88 -11.38 1.23
N THR A 242 0.59 -11.28 0.96
CA THR A 242 0.02 -10.63 -0.25
C THR A 242 0.52 -9.19 -0.44
N HIS A 243 0.83 -8.47 0.65
CA HIS A 243 1.35 -7.11 0.57
C HIS A 243 2.75 -7.03 -0.07
N LEU A 244 3.48 -8.13 -0.17
CA LEU A 244 4.79 -8.20 -0.83
C LEU A 244 4.66 -8.24 -2.37
N THR A 245 3.57 -8.79 -2.91
CA THR A 245 3.31 -8.81 -4.36
C THR A 245 2.78 -7.45 -4.89
N ALA A 246 2.46 -6.52 -4.00
CA ALA A 246 2.21 -5.13 -4.33
C ALA A 246 3.40 -4.29 -3.90
N VAL A 247 3.89 -3.42 -4.77
CA VAL A 247 5.02 -2.55 -4.39
C VAL A 247 4.64 -1.69 -3.19
N SER A 248 5.43 -1.85 -2.15
CA SER A 248 5.20 -1.21 -0.85
C SER A 248 6.03 0.06 -0.67
N GLY A 249 5.63 0.89 0.29
CA GLY A 249 6.45 2.03 0.71
C GLY A 249 7.83 1.64 1.24
N ALA A 250 7.98 0.40 1.73
CA ALA A 250 9.27 -0.14 2.14
C ALA A 250 10.23 -0.26 0.95
N ASN A 251 9.75 -0.74 -0.22
CA ASN A 251 10.59 -0.85 -1.43
C ASN A 251 11.14 0.52 -1.84
N VAL A 252 10.30 1.55 -1.86
CA VAL A 252 10.74 2.95 -2.12
C VAL A 252 11.81 3.37 -1.13
N THR A 253 11.60 3.12 0.16
CA THR A 253 12.55 3.50 1.22
C THR A 253 13.87 2.74 1.10
N ILE A 254 13.83 1.45 0.76
CA ILE A 254 15.01 0.60 0.57
C ILE A 254 15.81 1.09 -0.62
N VAL A 255 15.17 1.33 -1.77
CA VAL A 255 15.85 1.80 -3.00
C VAL A 255 16.45 3.18 -2.79
N CYS A 256 15.67 4.16 -2.31
CA CYS A 256 16.18 5.51 -2.03
C CYS A 256 17.28 5.50 -0.95
N GLY A 257 17.15 4.64 0.07
CA GLY A 257 18.15 4.46 1.11
C GLY A 257 19.47 3.91 0.55
N ALA A 258 19.38 2.88 -0.30
CA ALA A 258 20.56 2.32 -0.97
C ALA A 258 21.28 3.37 -1.85
N VAL A 259 20.51 4.14 -2.65
CA VAL A 259 21.07 5.24 -3.46
C VAL A 259 21.71 6.32 -2.60
N LEU A 260 21.04 6.73 -1.50
CA LEU A 260 21.61 7.72 -0.56
C LEU A 260 22.92 7.23 0.05
N MET A 261 22.99 5.96 0.46
CA MET A 261 24.18 5.39 1.09
C MET A 261 25.35 5.28 0.10
N THR A 262 25.10 4.79 -1.12
CA THR A 262 26.15 4.63 -2.16
C THR A 262 26.60 5.97 -2.71
N ALA A 263 25.66 6.90 -2.93
CA ALA A 263 25.96 8.23 -3.45
C ALA A 263 26.52 9.21 -2.40
N ALA A 264 26.49 8.86 -1.11
CA ALA A 264 27.07 9.68 -0.05
C ALA A 264 28.56 9.95 -0.23
N LEU A 265 29.27 9.06 -0.94
CA LEU A 265 30.68 9.21 -1.32
C LEU A 265 30.94 10.43 -2.22
N PHE A 266 29.93 10.88 -2.98
CA PHE A 266 30.00 12.04 -3.87
C PHE A 266 29.49 13.34 -3.23
N GLY A 267 29.16 13.28 -1.95
CA GLY A 267 28.66 14.40 -1.17
C GLY A 267 27.13 14.46 -1.01
N PRO A 268 26.63 15.17 0.02
CA PRO A 268 25.23 15.09 0.43
C PRO A 268 24.24 15.66 -0.60
N ARG A 269 24.63 16.69 -1.35
CA ARG A 269 23.76 17.29 -2.38
C ARG A 269 23.58 16.34 -3.58
N VAL A 270 24.67 15.70 -4.02
CA VAL A 270 24.65 14.71 -5.13
C VAL A 270 23.85 13.49 -4.70
N ALA A 271 24.05 13.00 -3.48
CA ALA A 271 23.30 11.87 -2.94
C ALA A 271 21.78 12.14 -2.92
N VAL A 272 21.35 13.32 -2.48
CA VAL A 272 19.94 13.70 -2.47
C VAL A 272 19.39 13.87 -3.89
N ALA A 273 20.13 14.47 -4.81
CA ALA A 273 19.70 14.61 -6.19
C ALA A 273 19.51 13.25 -6.88
N LEU A 274 20.47 12.32 -6.69
CA LEU A 274 20.37 10.95 -7.22
C LEU A 274 19.23 10.16 -6.57
N ALA A 275 19.00 10.31 -5.26
CA ALA A 275 17.87 9.67 -4.60
C ALA A 275 16.52 10.25 -5.06
N ALA A 276 16.43 11.55 -5.32
CA ALA A 276 15.22 12.16 -5.88
C ALA A 276 14.96 11.68 -7.32
N PHE A 277 16.01 11.57 -8.13
CA PHE A 277 15.91 10.99 -9.47
C PHE A 277 15.48 9.51 -9.42
N ALA A 278 16.10 8.71 -8.56
CA ALA A 278 15.73 7.31 -8.35
C ALA A 278 14.28 7.15 -7.89
N LEU A 279 13.82 8.04 -6.99
CA LEU A 279 12.43 8.07 -6.53
C LEU A 279 11.46 8.33 -7.68
N LEU A 280 11.75 9.33 -8.52
CA LEU A 280 10.91 9.67 -9.66
C LEU A 280 10.90 8.54 -10.70
N ALA A 281 12.07 8.02 -11.07
CA ALA A 281 12.21 6.90 -11.99
C ALA A 281 11.47 5.65 -11.49
N PHE A 282 11.58 5.35 -10.18
CA PHE A 282 10.89 4.23 -9.56
C PHE A 282 9.37 4.38 -9.65
N VAL A 283 8.81 5.57 -9.36
CA VAL A 283 7.37 5.83 -9.46
C VAL A 283 6.85 5.65 -10.89
N ILE A 284 7.63 6.12 -11.88
CA ILE A 284 7.28 5.99 -13.30
C ILE A 284 7.24 4.52 -13.73
N VAL A 285 8.30 3.76 -13.40
CA VAL A 285 8.41 2.35 -13.83
C VAL A 285 7.43 1.45 -13.11
N VAL A 286 7.25 1.64 -11.79
CA VAL A 286 6.38 0.80 -10.95
C VAL A 286 4.89 1.09 -11.17
N GLN A 287 4.56 2.26 -11.69
CA GLN A 287 3.20 2.83 -11.80
C GLN A 287 2.64 3.33 -10.45
N PRO A 288 1.85 4.41 -10.45
CA PRO A 288 1.38 5.07 -9.23
C PRO A 288 0.23 4.31 -8.57
N SER A 289 0.55 3.42 -7.62
CA SER A 289 -0.42 2.88 -6.67
C SER A 289 -0.55 3.80 -5.44
N ALA A 290 -1.63 3.64 -4.67
CA ALA A 290 -1.87 4.42 -3.44
C ALA A 290 -0.68 4.36 -2.46
N SER A 291 -0.06 3.16 -2.32
CA SER A 291 1.10 2.95 -1.46
C SER A 291 2.36 3.62 -2.01
N VAL A 292 2.59 3.53 -3.31
CA VAL A 292 3.74 4.13 -4.00
C VAL A 292 3.65 5.66 -3.96
N LEU A 293 2.47 6.23 -4.24
CA LEU A 293 2.25 7.69 -4.17
C LEU A 293 2.52 8.23 -2.76
N ARG A 294 1.99 7.57 -1.72
CA ARG A 294 2.25 7.97 -0.34
C ARG A 294 3.75 7.92 -0.02
N ALA A 295 4.42 6.83 -0.39
CA ALA A 295 5.85 6.66 -0.16
C ALA A 295 6.69 7.69 -0.94
N ALA A 296 6.28 8.03 -2.15
CA ALA A 296 6.93 9.06 -2.96
C ALA A 296 6.82 10.44 -2.32
N VAL A 297 5.63 10.82 -1.83
CA VAL A 297 5.43 12.09 -1.12
C VAL A 297 6.24 12.12 0.19
N MET A 298 6.18 11.05 0.98
CA MET A 298 6.98 10.95 2.22
C MET A 298 8.48 11.00 1.93
N GLY A 299 8.94 10.28 0.89
CA GLY A 299 10.32 10.29 0.44
C GLY A 299 10.76 11.68 0.01
N GLY A 300 9.96 12.36 -0.81
CA GLY A 300 10.21 13.74 -1.25
C GLY A 300 10.34 14.72 -0.08
N ILE A 301 9.39 14.68 0.88
CA ILE A 301 9.45 15.51 2.10
C ILE A 301 10.72 15.18 2.91
N THR A 302 11.07 13.90 3.02
CA THR A 302 12.27 13.48 3.75
C THR A 302 13.55 13.96 3.06
N LEU A 303 13.65 13.85 1.74
CA LEU A 303 14.78 14.36 0.97
C LEU A 303 14.92 15.89 1.10
N LEU A 304 13.80 16.60 1.05
CA LEU A 304 13.77 18.05 1.26
C LEU A 304 14.25 18.43 2.68
N ALA A 305 13.84 17.66 3.70
CA ALA A 305 14.28 17.86 5.08
C ALA A 305 15.80 17.62 5.24
N VAL A 306 16.39 16.68 4.47
CA VAL A 306 17.85 16.48 4.42
C VAL A 306 18.56 17.73 3.93
N VAL A 307 18.14 18.26 2.78
CA VAL A 307 18.76 19.45 2.16
C VAL A 307 18.60 20.67 3.06
N SER A 308 17.44 20.80 3.70
CA SER A 308 17.10 21.93 4.56
C SER A 308 17.69 21.82 5.99
N HIS A 309 18.49 20.79 6.28
CA HIS A 309 19.07 20.52 7.61
C HIS A 309 18.04 20.50 8.75
N ARG A 310 16.77 20.17 8.44
CA ARG A 310 15.70 20.09 9.43
C ARG A 310 15.63 18.71 10.07
N ARG A 311 15.22 18.66 11.34
CA ARG A 311 14.99 17.39 12.04
C ARG A 311 13.89 16.60 11.34
N ARG A 312 14.17 15.32 11.10
CA ARG A 312 13.24 14.39 10.46
C ARG A 312 12.37 13.77 11.56
N GLN A 313 11.08 14.04 11.50
CA GLN A 313 10.11 13.40 12.39
C GLN A 313 9.08 12.67 11.55
N ALA A 314 8.94 11.37 11.78
CA ALA A 314 8.13 10.50 10.93
C ALA A 314 6.62 10.86 10.97
N ILE A 315 6.08 11.27 12.12
CA ILE A 315 4.66 11.60 12.26
C ILE A 315 4.28 12.87 11.50
N PRO A 316 4.98 14.01 11.61
CA PRO A 316 4.70 15.18 10.77
C PRO A 316 4.82 14.89 9.28
N VAL A 317 5.81 14.08 8.86
CA VAL A 317 5.99 13.69 7.46
C VAL A 317 4.81 12.84 6.97
N LEU A 318 4.37 11.86 7.77
CA LEU A 318 3.18 11.06 7.45
C LEU A 318 1.93 11.93 7.35
N SER A 319 1.70 12.81 8.33
CA SER A 319 0.53 13.70 8.35
C SER A 319 0.53 14.67 7.17
N ALA A 320 1.67 15.28 6.85
CA ALA A 320 1.82 16.15 5.68
C ALA A 320 1.57 15.39 4.37
N SER A 321 2.05 14.15 4.26
CA SER A 321 1.79 13.31 3.07
C SER A 321 0.31 12.97 2.90
N VAL A 322 -0.41 12.70 3.99
CA VAL A 322 -1.86 12.48 3.95
C VAL A 322 -2.57 13.75 3.46
N ILE A 323 -2.26 14.92 4.03
CA ILE A 323 -2.87 16.19 3.63
C ILE A 323 -2.61 16.47 2.13
N MET A 324 -1.36 16.35 1.68
CA MET A 324 -1.00 16.57 0.28
C MET A 324 -1.75 15.63 -0.67
N LEU A 325 -1.86 14.36 -0.31
CA LEU A 325 -2.56 13.37 -1.13
C LEU A 325 -4.07 13.57 -1.12
N MET A 326 -4.67 14.01 -0.02
CA MET A 326 -6.09 14.38 0.00
C MET A 326 -6.41 15.56 -0.91
N ILE A 327 -5.45 16.48 -1.13
CA ILE A 327 -5.58 17.60 -2.07
C ILE A 327 -5.38 17.12 -3.51
N ALA A 328 -4.30 16.37 -3.77
CA ALA A 328 -3.89 15.97 -5.12
C ALA A 328 -4.74 14.82 -5.70
N ALA A 329 -5.12 13.86 -4.85
CA ALA A 329 -5.82 12.62 -5.22
C ALA A 329 -6.88 12.25 -4.17
N PRO A 330 -7.97 13.04 -4.05
CA PRO A 330 -8.98 12.87 -2.99
C PRO A 330 -9.67 11.50 -3.01
N GLU A 331 -9.70 10.81 -4.14
CA GLU A 331 -10.19 9.44 -4.27
C GLU A 331 -9.46 8.43 -3.37
N LEU A 332 -8.21 8.73 -2.98
CA LEU A 332 -7.45 7.92 -2.03
C LEU A 332 -8.10 7.89 -0.64
N ALA A 333 -8.96 8.85 -0.32
CA ALA A 333 -9.66 8.89 0.97
C ALA A 333 -10.53 7.65 1.22
N VAL A 334 -11.05 7.03 0.16
CA VAL A 334 -11.88 5.81 0.21
C VAL A 334 -11.15 4.58 -0.34
N ASP A 335 -9.87 4.72 -0.68
CA ASP A 335 -9.02 3.60 -1.14
C ASP A 335 -8.51 2.79 0.06
N VAL A 336 -8.81 1.50 0.04
CA VAL A 336 -8.44 0.60 1.12
C VAL A 336 -6.93 0.39 1.21
N GLY A 337 -6.24 0.36 0.06
CA GLY A 337 -4.78 0.25 0.00
C GLY A 337 -4.11 1.46 0.66
N PHE A 338 -4.69 2.65 0.46
CA PHE A 338 -4.24 3.86 1.15
C PHE A 338 -4.45 3.76 2.67
N ALA A 339 -5.63 3.35 3.12
CA ALA A 339 -5.94 3.18 4.53
C ALA A 339 -5.00 2.17 5.21
N LEU A 340 -4.77 1.00 4.58
CA LEU A 340 -3.82 -0.02 5.05
C LEU A 340 -2.40 0.55 5.15
N SER A 341 -1.96 1.29 4.14
CA SER A 341 -0.61 1.83 4.08
C SER A 341 -0.35 2.90 5.14
N VAL A 342 -1.31 3.82 5.34
CA VAL A 342 -1.20 4.87 6.39
C VAL A 342 -1.25 4.23 7.78
N SER A 343 -2.19 3.31 8.02
CA SER A 343 -2.37 2.62 9.30
C SER A 343 -1.12 1.79 9.68
N ALA A 344 -0.57 1.03 8.72
CA ALA A 344 0.66 0.28 8.93
C ALA A 344 1.82 1.22 9.29
N THR A 345 2.02 2.31 8.52
CA THR A 345 3.10 3.26 8.79
C THR A 345 2.95 3.93 10.15
N ALA A 346 1.72 4.31 10.52
CA ALA A 346 1.45 4.85 11.85
C ALA A 346 1.79 3.84 12.96
N ALA A 347 1.43 2.56 12.79
CA ALA A 347 1.77 1.50 13.73
C ALA A 347 3.29 1.32 13.88
N LEU A 348 4.03 1.34 12.77
CA LEU A 348 5.49 1.23 12.77
C LEU A 348 6.16 2.41 13.49
N VAL A 349 5.60 3.61 13.36
CA VAL A 349 6.20 4.82 13.96
C VAL A 349 5.81 4.98 15.44
N VAL A 350 4.58 4.61 15.81
CA VAL A 350 4.05 4.88 17.15
C VAL A 350 4.16 3.66 18.07
N ILE A 351 3.76 2.48 17.58
CA ILE A 351 3.62 1.27 18.40
C ILE A 351 4.94 0.48 18.45
N ALA A 352 5.54 0.19 17.29
CA ALA A 352 6.69 -0.69 17.20
C ALA A 352 7.88 -0.22 18.07
N PRO A 353 8.27 1.09 18.12
CA PRO A 353 9.39 1.52 18.96
C PRO A 353 9.12 1.37 20.46
N VAL A 354 7.86 1.50 20.89
CA VAL A 354 7.48 1.30 22.29
C VAL A 354 7.64 -0.16 22.70
N TRP A 355 7.20 -1.08 21.84
CA TRP A 355 7.30 -2.51 22.11
C TRP A 355 8.73 -3.01 21.98
N SER A 356 9.49 -2.56 20.99
CA SER A 356 10.91 -2.89 20.83
C SER A 356 11.69 -2.52 22.10
N ARG A 357 11.54 -1.28 22.61
CA ARG A 357 12.21 -0.87 23.85
C ARG A 357 11.85 -1.73 25.05
N ARG A 358 10.60 -2.19 25.16
CA ARG A 358 10.17 -3.10 26.21
C ARG A 358 10.84 -4.48 26.08
N LEU A 359 10.89 -5.05 24.88
CA LEU A 359 11.54 -6.33 24.62
C LEU A 359 13.05 -6.28 24.91
N VAL A 360 13.73 -5.22 24.47
CA VAL A 360 15.15 -4.99 24.77
C VAL A 360 15.36 -4.87 26.27
N GLY A 361 14.47 -4.20 27.01
CA GLY A 361 14.50 -4.11 28.47
C GLY A 361 14.30 -5.47 29.18
N HIS A 362 13.77 -6.47 28.47
CA HIS A 362 13.68 -7.86 28.95
C HIS A 362 14.82 -8.76 28.42
N GLY A 363 15.89 -8.18 27.86
CA GLY A 363 17.08 -8.89 27.43
C GLY A 363 17.05 -9.40 25.98
N TRP A 364 16.07 -9.03 25.17
CA TRP A 364 16.05 -9.42 23.77
C TRP A 364 17.11 -8.67 22.94
N PRO A 365 17.78 -9.33 21.98
CA PRO A 365 18.63 -8.66 21.02
C PRO A 365 17.84 -7.60 20.24
N LYS A 366 18.40 -6.39 20.14
CA LYS A 366 17.70 -5.25 19.50
C LYS A 366 17.17 -5.56 18.10
N PRO A 367 17.92 -6.21 17.16
CA PRO A 367 17.39 -6.50 15.82
C PRO A 367 16.16 -7.40 15.85
N LEU A 368 16.15 -8.41 16.74
CA LEU A 368 15.00 -9.31 16.89
C LEU A 368 13.80 -8.60 17.53
N ALA A 369 14.05 -7.79 18.56
CA ALA A 369 13.03 -6.99 19.21
C ALA A 369 12.37 -5.99 18.22
N ASP A 370 13.16 -5.34 17.38
CA ASP A 370 12.67 -4.45 16.32
C ASP A 370 11.82 -5.22 15.29
N ALA A 371 12.34 -6.34 14.76
CA ALA A 371 11.64 -7.13 13.76
C ALA A 371 10.29 -7.68 14.26
N VAL A 372 10.26 -8.26 15.46
CA VAL A 372 9.02 -8.78 16.08
C VAL A 372 8.04 -7.63 16.35
N SER A 373 8.52 -6.51 16.91
CA SER A 373 7.65 -5.38 17.20
C SER A 373 7.03 -4.76 15.94
N VAL A 374 7.79 -4.68 14.86
CA VAL A 374 7.30 -4.21 13.55
C VAL A 374 6.24 -5.17 12.99
N ALA A 375 6.53 -6.48 12.96
CA ALA A 375 5.62 -7.47 12.42
C ALA A 375 4.29 -7.52 13.19
N VAL A 376 4.35 -7.55 14.54
CA VAL A 376 3.16 -7.61 15.39
C VAL A 376 2.37 -6.30 15.33
N ALA A 377 3.03 -5.14 15.37
CA ALA A 377 2.35 -3.84 15.30
C ALA A 377 1.63 -3.66 13.96
N ALA A 378 2.29 -4.00 12.84
CA ALA A 378 1.69 -3.95 11.52
C ALA A 378 0.48 -4.89 11.43
N GLN A 379 0.63 -6.16 11.85
CA GLN A 379 -0.45 -7.14 11.83
C GLN A 379 -1.65 -6.69 12.66
N LEU A 380 -1.43 -6.21 13.89
CA LEU A 380 -2.52 -5.80 14.79
C LEU A 380 -3.39 -4.70 14.18
N VAL A 381 -2.77 -3.73 13.50
CA VAL A 381 -3.47 -2.57 12.96
C VAL A 381 -4.07 -2.86 11.58
N THR A 382 -3.43 -3.69 10.76
CA THR A 382 -3.91 -3.98 9.40
C THR A 382 -4.86 -5.16 9.32
N ALA A 383 -4.75 -6.13 10.23
CA ALA A 383 -5.56 -7.35 10.22
C ALA A 383 -7.08 -7.10 10.21
N PRO A 384 -7.64 -6.15 10.99
CA PRO A 384 -9.07 -5.86 10.92
C PRO A 384 -9.51 -5.40 9.54
N LEU A 385 -8.74 -4.50 8.91
CA LEU A 385 -9.04 -3.99 7.57
C LEU A 385 -8.93 -5.09 6.51
N VAL A 386 -7.87 -5.89 6.58
CA VAL A 386 -7.67 -7.04 5.66
C VAL A 386 -8.81 -8.05 5.82
N ALA A 387 -9.17 -8.39 7.05
CA ALA A 387 -10.27 -9.31 7.34
C ALA A 387 -11.62 -8.81 6.79
N GLY A 388 -11.91 -7.52 6.94
CA GLY A 388 -13.11 -6.91 6.39
C GLY A 388 -13.22 -6.99 4.87
N ILE A 389 -12.07 -6.99 4.16
CA ILE A 389 -12.02 -7.05 2.69
C ILE A 389 -11.99 -8.47 2.18
N SER A 390 -11.11 -9.31 2.76
CA SER A 390 -10.84 -10.66 2.27
C SER A 390 -11.79 -11.71 2.84
N GLY A 391 -12.49 -11.40 3.94
CA GLY A 391 -13.27 -12.39 4.69
C GLY A 391 -12.39 -13.46 5.36
N ALA A 392 -11.11 -13.20 5.56
CA ALA A 392 -10.17 -14.15 6.12
C ALA A 392 -9.11 -13.45 7.00
N PHE A 393 -8.64 -14.14 8.02
CA PHE A 393 -7.56 -13.72 8.92
C PHE A 393 -6.45 -14.76 8.91
N SER A 394 -5.21 -14.36 8.62
CA SER A 394 -4.03 -15.25 8.66
C SER A 394 -3.44 -15.29 10.07
N VAL A 395 -3.42 -16.49 10.66
CA VAL A 395 -2.84 -16.74 11.99
C VAL A 395 -1.32 -16.81 11.91
N VAL A 396 -0.78 -17.33 10.79
CA VAL A 396 0.66 -17.54 10.59
C VAL A 396 1.39 -16.29 10.09
N SER A 397 0.67 -15.22 9.77
CA SER A 397 1.20 -14.03 9.10
C SER A 397 2.42 -13.41 9.80
N VAL A 398 2.39 -13.28 11.13
CA VAL A 398 3.51 -12.69 11.89
C VAL A 398 4.78 -13.51 11.71
N VAL A 399 4.66 -14.85 11.83
CA VAL A 399 5.81 -15.77 11.70
C VAL A 399 6.32 -15.78 10.27
N ALA A 400 5.42 -15.87 9.29
CA ALA A 400 5.80 -15.84 7.88
C ALA A 400 6.52 -14.53 7.51
N ASN A 401 5.99 -13.39 7.94
CA ASN A 401 6.61 -12.08 7.72
C ASN A 401 7.99 -11.97 8.36
N LEU A 402 8.15 -12.49 9.58
CA LEU A 402 9.45 -12.49 10.26
C LEU A 402 10.46 -13.37 9.53
N ALA A 403 10.04 -14.54 9.03
CA ALA A 403 10.89 -15.47 8.30
C ALA A 403 11.41 -14.90 6.96
N VAL A 404 10.61 -14.05 6.29
CA VAL A 404 11.00 -13.46 5.01
C VAL A 404 11.61 -12.06 5.13
N ALA A 405 11.56 -11.45 6.32
CA ALA A 405 12.00 -10.06 6.52
C ALA A 405 13.46 -9.80 6.09
N ALA A 406 14.35 -10.79 6.25
CA ALA A 406 15.76 -10.66 5.92
C ALA A 406 16.04 -10.73 4.40
N VAL A 407 15.19 -11.45 3.63
CA VAL A 407 15.41 -11.68 2.19
C VAL A 407 14.77 -10.62 1.30
N VAL A 408 13.74 -9.92 1.79
CA VAL A 408 13.04 -8.88 0.99
C VAL A 408 13.95 -7.70 0.62
N PRO A 409 14.77 -7.12 1.52
CA PRO A 409 15.63 -6.00 1.16
C PRO A 409 16.67 -6.34 0.06
N PRO A 410 17.45 -7.43 0.12
CA PRO A 410 18.37 -7.77 -0.96
C PRO A 410 17.67 -8.03 -2.29
N ILE A 411 16.53 -8.75 -2.31
CA ILE A 411 15.73 -8.93 -3.54
C ILE A 411 15.33 -7.57 -4.11
N THR A 412 14.86 -6.64 -3.27
CA THR A 412 14.43 -5.32 -3.72
C THR A 412 15.58 -4.51 -4.30
N VAL A 413 16.73 -4.46 -3.63
CA VAL A 413 17.89 -3.66 -4.10
C VAL A 413 18.47 -4.26 -5.37
N VAL A 414 18.80 -5.56 -5.35
CA VAL A 414 19.43 -6.24 -6.49
C VAL A 414 18.47 -6.32 -7.67
N GLY A 415 17.18 -6.62 -7.41
CA GLY A 415 16.16 -6.65 -8.45
C GLY A 415 15.91 -5.29 -9.09
N THR A 416 15.86 -4.20 -8.30
CA THR A 416 15.73 -2.83 -8.86
C THR A 416 16.96 -2.43 -9.66
N ALA A 417 18.17 -2.77 -9.20
CA ALA A 417 19.40 -2.54 -9.94
C ALA A 417 19.41 -3.32 -11.26
N ALA A 418 18.97 -4.59 -11.24
CA ALA A 418 18.83 -5.40 -12.45
C ALA A 418 17.80 -4.81 -13.42
N ALA A 419 16.63 -4.36 -12.92
CA ALA A 419 15.62 -3.72 -13.76
C ALA A 419 16.15 -2.45 -14.44
N ALA A 420 16.90 -1.62 -13.71
CA ALA A 420 17.53 -0.42 -14.25
C ALA A 420 18.65 -0.74 -15.27
N LEU A 421 19.33 -1.88 -15.09
CA LEU A 421 20.42 -2.30 -15.97
C LEU A 421 19.93 -3.02 -17.24
N CYS A 422 18.72 -3.61 -17.22
CA CYS A 422 18.19 -4.37 -18.36
C CYS A 422 18.29 -3.65 -19.72
N PRO A 423 17.94 -2.35 -19.87
CA PRO A 423 18.03 -1.66 -21.15
C PRO A 423 19.46 -1.43 -21.62
N LEU A 424 20.43 -1.34 -20.69
CA LEU A 424 21.82 -0.98 -20.96
C LEU A 424 22.72 -2.20 -21.13
N TRP A 425 22.53 -3.21 -20.30
CA TRP A 425 23.35 -4.42 -20.26
C TRP A 425 22.55 -5.65 -19.82
N PRO A 426 21.83 -6.30 -20.77
CA PRO A 426 20.95 -7.44 -20.46
C PRO A 426 21.65 -8.61 -19.77
N SER A 427 22.87 -8.96 -20.19
CA SER A 427 23.63 -10.07 -19.58
C SER A 427 24.04 -9.76 -18.14
N GLY A 428 24.42 -8.52 -17.84
CA GLY A 428 24.71 -8.09 -16.48
C GLY A 428 23.47 -8.08 -15.60
N ALA A 429 22.32 -7.68 -16.15
CA ALA A 429 21.03 -7.77 -15.46
C ALA A 429 20.66 -9.22 -15.11
N GLN A 430 20.82 -10.17 -16.05
CA GLN A 430 20.59 -11.59 -15.79
C GLN A 430 21.50 -12.15 -14.69
N LEU A 431 22.77 -11.72 -14.66
CA LEU A 431 23.69 -12.10 -13.59
C LEU A 431 23.18 -11.63 -12.22
N LEU A 432 22.76 -10.36 -12.11
CA LEU A 432 22.17 -9.83 -10.86
C LEU A 432 20.90 -10.59 -10.46
N ILE A 433 20.05 -10.91 -11.44
CA ILE A 433 18.81 -11.66 -11.22
C ILE A 433 19.12 -13.05 -10.64
N ARG A 434 20.14 -13.75 -11.14
CA ARG A 434 20.52 -15.07 -10.59
C ARG A 434 20.91 -15.03 -9.13
N PHE A 435 21.51 -13.94 -8.66
CA PHE A 435 21.83 -13.78 -7.24
C PHE A 435 20.60 -13.64 -6.35
N THR A 436 19.43 -13.28 -6.89
CA THR A 436 18.17 -13.24 -6.12
C THR A 436 17.49 -14.62 -6.01
N GLY A 437 18.00 -15.63 -6.71
CA GLY A 437 17.38 -16.97 -6.76
C GLY A 437 17.19 -17.63 -5.38
N PRO A 438 18.24 -17.73 -4.54
CA PRO A 438 18.11 -18.34 -3.23
C PRO A 438 17.10 -17.65 -2.31
N GLU A 439 17.07 -16.31 -2.33
CA GLU A 439 16.14 -15.50 -1.54
C GLU A 439 14.69 -15.67 -2.03
N LEU A 440 14.49 -15.73 -3.34
CA LEU A 440 13.17 -15.98 -3.94
C LEU A 440 12.70 -17.41 -3.63
N TRP A 441 13.60 -18.39 -3.72
CA TRP A 441 13.28 -19.76 -3.32
C TRP A 441 12.83 -19.82 -1.86
N TRP A 442 13.56 -19.16 -0.96
CA TRP A 442 13.19 -19.10 0.45
C TRP A 442 11.82 -18.46 0.66
N LEU A 443 11.57 -17.31 0.02
CA LEU A 443 10.30 -16.60 0.11
C LEU A 443 9.11 -17.49 -0.31
N LEU A 444 9.23 -18.13 -1.49
CA LEU A 444 8.20 -19.04 -2.03
C LEU A 444 7.99 -20.25 -1.11
N ARG A 445 9.07 -20.79 -0.57
CA ARG A 445 9.02 -21.94 0.33
C ARG A 445 8.33 -21.60 1.66
N VAL A 446 8.62 -20.42 2.24
CA VAL A 446 7.93 -19.93 3.44
C VAL A 446 6.44 -19.74 3.17
N ALA A 447 6.05 -19.17 2.03
CA ALA A 447 4.65 -19.01 1.66
C ALA A 447 3.94 -20.37 1.56
N HIS A 448 4.55 -21.32 0.86
CA HIS A 448 4.04 -22.67 0.68
C HIS A 448 3.87 -23.41 2.04
N TRP A 449 4.91 -23.48 2.86
CA TRP A 449 4.84 -24.12 4.17
C TRP A 449 3.80 -23.45 5.09
N SER A 450 3.72 -22.11 5.05
CA SER A 450 2.72 -21.38 5.81
C SER A 450 1.29 -21.73 5.40
N ALA A 451 1.07 -22.00 4.10
CA ALA A 451 -0.24 -22.37 3.57
C ALA A 451 -0.65 -23.81 3.94
N GLU A 452 0.32 -24.70 4.17
CA GLU A 452 0.08 -26.08 4.59
C GLU A 452 -0.27 -26.23 6.08
N VAL A 453 -0.02 -25.21 6.91
CA VAL A 453 -0.34 -25.26 8.35
C VAL A 453 -1.85 -25.40 8.55
N PRO A 454 -2.32 -26.43 9.28
CA PRO A 454 -3.73 -26.56 9.60
C PRO A 454 -4.24 -25.34 10.38
N GLY A 455 -5.31 -24.70 9.88
CA GLY A 455 -5.84 -23.49 10.50
C GLY A 455 -5.00 -22.22 10.27
N ALA A 456 -4.08 -22.21 9.29
CA ALA A 456 -3.28 -21.05 8.95
C ALA A 456 -4.12 -19.80 8.62
N SER A 457 -5.33 -20.02 8.10
CA SER A 457 -6.30 -18.97 7.81
C SER A 457 -7.65 -19.30 8.42
N VAL A 458 -8.25 -18.32 9.08
CA VAL A 458 -9.58 -18.42 9.68
C VAL A 458 -10.55 -17.54 8.88
N THR A 459 -11.66 -18.12 8.45
CA THR A 459 -12.71 -17.38 7.76
C THR A 459 -13.47 -16.50 8.77
N VAL A 460 -13.69 -15.25 8.40
CA VAL A 460 -14.45 -14.28 9.18
C VAL A 460 -15.46 -13.58 8.27
N PRO A 461 -16.56 -13.04 8.80
CA PRO A 461 -17.50 -12.29 7.98
C PRO A 461 -16.79 -11.13 7.26
N SER A 462 -17.12 -10.89 5.99
CA SER A 462 -16.65 -9.71 5.27
C SER A 462 -17.37 -8.43 5.72
N GLY A 463 -16.79 -7.27 5.42
CA GLY A 463 -17.35 -5.97 5.76
C GLY A 463 -17.09 -5.54 7.21
N LEU A 464 -17.90 -4.60 7.70
CA LEU A 464 -17.71 -3.97 9.01
C LEU A 464 -17.76 -4.94 10.19
N LEU A 465 -18.53 -6.02 10.07
CA LEU A 465 -18.63 -7.05 11.13
C LEU A 465 -17.28 -7.77 11.30
N GLY A 466 -16.63 -8.16 10.21
CA GLY A 466 -15.29 -8.77 10.26
C GLY A 466 -14.24 -7.83 10.81
N VAL A 467 -14.29 -6.55 10.40
CA VAL A 467 -13.42 -5.50 10.99
C VAL A 467 -13.61 -5.46 12.51
N ALA A 468 -14.85 -5.40 12.98
CA ALA A 468 -15.16 -5.30 14.41
C ALA A 468 -14.70 -6.54 15.19
N ILE A 469 -14.96 -7.75 14.66
CA ILE A 469 -14.58 -9.01 15.29
C ILE A 469 -13.06 -9.11 15.44
N VAL A 470 -12.31 -8.87 14.35
CA VAL A 470 -10.84 -8.99 14.36
C VAL A 470 -10.20 -7.88 15.19
N ALA A 471 -10.75 -6.66 15.17
CA ALA A 471 -10.30 -5.56 16.03
C ALA A 471 -10.51 -5.91 17.52
N ALA A 472 -11.70 -6.40 17.89
CA ALA A 472 -12.01 -6.81 19.25
C ALA A 472 -11.10 -7.97 19.71
N ALA A 473 -10.88 -8.98 18.86
CA ALA A 473 -9.95 -10.08 19.12
C ALA A 473 -8.51 -9.57 19.31
N GLY A 474 -8.05 -8.63 18.48
CA GLY A 474 -6.73 -8.00 18.61
C GLY A 474 -6.58 -7.25 19.94
N VAL A 475 -7.57 -6.45 20.33
CA VAL A 475 -7.58 -5.75 21.62
C VAL A 475 -7.59 -6.77 22.77
N ALA A 476 -8.44 -7.80 22.70
CA ALA A 476 -8.49 -8.86 23.70
C ALA A 476 -7.16 -9.58 23.83
N ALA A 477 -6.49 -9.89 22.71
CA ALA A 477 -5.15 -10.50 22.71
C ALA A 477 -4.10 -9.60 23.41
N VAL A 478 -4.09 -8.30 23.12
CA VAL A 478 -3.16 -7.34 23.77
C VAL A 478 -3.45 -7.21 25.27
N VAL A 479 -4.71 -7.17 25.67
CA VAL A 479 -5.11 -7.08 27.08
C VAL A 479 -4.77 -8.38 27.81
N SER A 480 -5.12 -9.54 27.22
CA SER A 480 -4.92 -10.85 27.82
C SER A 480 -3.43 -11.24 27.89
N TRP A 481 -2.55 -10.64 27.06
CA TRP A 481 -1.10 -10.83 27.14
C TRP A 481 -0.51 -10.46 28.50
N ARG A 482 -1.23 -9.69 29.30
CA ARG A 482 -0.85 -9.38 30.69
C ARG A 482 -0.90 -10.61 31.60
N TRP A 483 -1.66 -11.65 31.25
CA TRP A 483 -1.82 -12.86 32.03
C TRP A 483 -0.74 -13.89 31.66
N ARG A 484 -0.05 -14.41 32.68
CA ARG A 484 1.03 -15.39 32.50
C ARG A 484 0.60 -16.66 31.74
N TRP A 485 -0.65 -17.08 31.95
CA TRP A 485 -1.21 -18.27 31.30
C TRP A 485 -1.34 -18.11 29.79
N VAL A 486 -1.75 -16.94 29.31
CA VAL A 486 -1.84 -16.66 27.87
C VAL A 486 -0.45 -16.72 27.22
N ARG A 487 0.58 -16.19 27.88
CA ARG A 487 1.96 -16.26 27.38
C ARG A 487 2.47 -17.69 27.34
N LEU A 488 2.12 -18.54 28.32
CA LEU A 488 2.49 -19.95 28.33
C LEU A 488 1.77 -20.73 27.22
N ILE A 489 0.47 -20.51 27.02
CA ILE A 489 -0.29 -21.18 25.96
C ILE A 489 0.21 -20.76 24.58
N THR A 490 0.47 -19.47 24.34
CA THR A 490 1.01 -19.01 23.06
C THR A 490 2.43 -19.50 22.83
N GLY A 491 3.28 -19.59 23.88
CA GLY A 491 4.60 -20.19 23.81
C GLY A 491 4.55 -21.69 23.48
N ALA A 492 3.66 -22.43 24.12
CA ALA A 492 3.45 -23.85 23.84
C ALA A 492 2.93 -24.08 22.41
N ALA A 493 1.97 -23.27 21.95
CA ALA A 493 1.46 -23.34 20.58
C ALA A 493 2.56 -23.04 19.55
N ALA A 494 3.41 -22.04 19.81
CA ALA A 494 4.55 -21.71 18.95
C ALA A 494 5.57 -22.85 18.90
N LEU A 495 5.87 -23.50 20.04
CA LEU A 495 6.76 -24.66 20.09
C LEU A 495 6.16 -25.86 19.35
N CYS A 496 4.86 -26.13 19.48
CA CYS A 496 4.19 -27.18 18.71
C CYS A 496 4.24 -26.92 17.20
N LEU A 497 4.04 -25.69 16.77
CA LEU A 497 4.18 -25.30 15.36
C LEU A 497 5.62 -25.46 14.86
N LEU A 498 6.61 -25.05 15.65
CA LEU A 498 8.02 -25.27 15.35
C LEU A 498 8.37 -26.76 15.26
N ALA A 499 7.92 -27.57 16.21
CA ALA A 499 8.13 -29.02 16.19
C ALA A 499 7.47 -29.66 14.96
N TRP A 500 6.27 -29.22 14.59
CA TRP A 500 5.57 -29.69 13.40
C TRP A 500 6.33 -29.31 12.11
N THR A 501 6.82 -28.08 11.99
CA THR A 501 7.61 -27.63 10.83
C THR A 501 8.93 -28.41 10.72
N VAL A 502 9.64 -28.62 11.83
CA VAL A 502 10.89 -29.40 11.87
C VAL A 502 10.62 -30.87 11.50
N SER A 503 9.56 -31.49 12.02
CA SER A 503 9.15 -32.85 11.66
C SER A 503 8.88 -33.04 10.18
N ARG A 504 8.23 -32.04 9.54
CA ARG A 504 7.99 -32.04 8.08
C ARG A 504 9.28 -31.89 7.28
N LEU A 505 10.24 -31.09 7.77
CA LEU A 505 11.55 -30.93 7.14
C LEU A 505 12.40 -32.21 7.21
N SER A 506 12.33 -32.96 8.34
CA SER A 506 13.05 -34.20 8.52
C SER A 506 12.39 -35.42 7.85
N GLY A 507 11.05 -35.45 7.77
CA GLY A 507 10.30 -36.56 7.14
C GLY A 507 10.28 -36.54 5.62
N GLY A 508 10.71 -35.47 4.98
CA GLY A 508 10.78 -35.35 3.51
C GLY A 508 11.99 -36.06 2.86
N HIS A 509 12.90 -36.65 3.67
CA HIS A 509 14.07 -37.37 3.16
C HIS A 509 13.82 -38.87 2.91
N ASP A 510 12.71 -39.43 3.44
CA ASP A 510 12.46 -40.88 3.35
C ASP A 510 11.64 -41.35 2.14
N THR A 511 11.20 -40.42 1.26
CA THR A 511 10.36 -40.79 0.08
C THR A 511 11.11 -40.77 -1.26
N ILE A 512 12.46 -40.62 -1.27
CA ILE A 512 13.26 -40.67 -2.52
C ILE A 512 14.00 -42.02 -2.70
N VAL A 513 13.83 -42.97 -1.76
CA VAL A 513 14.40 -44.32 -1.91
C VAL A 513 13.27 -45.35 -1.80
N ARG A 514 12.46 -45.48 -2.84
CA ARG A 514 11.77 -46.71 -3.24
C ARG A 514 11.36 -46.64 -4.71
#